data_f22c319e521a917379c0ee22c334f404
#
_entry.id   f22c319e521a917379c0ee22c334f404
#
_cell.length_a   1.000
_cell.length_b   1.000
_cell.length_c   1.000
_cell.angle_alpha   90.00
_cell.angle_beta   90.00
_cell.angle_gamma   90.00
#
_symmetry.space_group_name_H-M   'P 1'
#
loop_
_entity.id
_entity.type
_entity.pdbx_description
1 polymer ?
#
loop_
_entity_poly.entity_id
_entity_poly.type
_entity_poly.pdbx_seq_one_letter_code
_entity_poly.pdbx_strand_id
1 'polypeptide(L)'
;GRENMDYVLEDLEALGFFEQPASVKNHYNFPGGLVEHSLKVYDMAVALRKSIIELRPDMESQLSMDSVAIATLLHDVCKADIYRKVQRARKNEIGMFEKFDEYQVDYSNFPVGHGEKSVIMLLRSGLDLEDAEILAIRWHMGPWELAQQSIEQDRNYRTANANSPLVALVH
;
A
#
# COMPACT_ATOMS: atom_id res chain seq x y z
N GLY A 1 7.75 -19.57 4.28
CA GLY A 1 6.80 -18.50 3.96
C GLY A 1 5.78 -18.32 5.06
N ARG A 2 5.08 -17.19 5.06
CA ARG A 2 4.02 -16.90 6.03
C ARG A 2 2.81 -17.81 5.78
N GLU A 3 2.19 -18.32 6.87
CA GLU A 3 0.97 -19.12 6.79
C GLU A 3 -0.15 -18.33 6.10
N ASN A 4 -1.01 -19.02 5.34
CA ASN A 4 -2.13 -18.46 4.58
C ASN A 4 -1.77 -17.48 3.45
N MET A 5 -0.51 -17.33 3.07
CA MET A 5 -0.13 -16.44 1.97
C MET A 5 -0.81 -16.84 0.64
N ASP A 6 -1.05 -18.12 0.42
CA ASP A 6 -1.73 -18.59 -0.80
C ASP A 6 -3.17 -18.05 -0.88
N TYR A 7 -3.91 -18.02 0.24
CA TYR A 7 -5.25 -17.42 0.30
C TYR A 7 -5.21 -15.90 0.06
N VAL A 8 -4.18 -15.22 0.59
CA VAL A 8 -4.00 -13.79 0.32
C VAL A 8 -3.81 -13.54 -1.17
N LEU A 9 -2.98 -14.33 -1.84
CA LEU A 9 -2.73 -14.18 -3.27
C LEU A 9 -3.98 -14.48 -4.11
N GLU A 10 -4.75 -15.51 -3.75
CA GLU A 10 -6.03 -15.83 -4.39
C GLU A 10 -7.04 -14.68 -4.24
N ASP A 11 -7.18 -14.10 -3.05
CA ASP A 11 -8.05 -12.95 -2.79
C ASP A 11 -7.60 -11.72 -3.59
N LEU A 12 -6.30 -11.44 -3.65
CA LEU A 12 -5.75 -10.32 -4.41
C LEU A 12 -5.97 -10.50 -5.92
N GLU A 13 -5.82 -11.71 -6.45
CA GLU A 13 -6.13 -12.02 -7.85
C GLU A 13 -7.62 -11.80 -8.13
N ALA A 14 -8.50 -12.31 -7.27
CA ALA A 14 -9.94 -12.14 -7.40
C ALA A 14 -10.39 -10.67 -7.36
N LEU A 15 -9.68 -9.81 -6.61
CA LEU A 15 -9.91 -8.38 -6.54
C LEU A 15 -9.29 -7.61 -7.72
N GLY A 16 -8.48 -8.25 -8.56
CA GLY A 16 -7.80 -7.62 -9.69
C GLY A 16 -6.56 -6.80 -9.31
N PHE A 17 -5.91 -7.11 -8.20
CA PHE A 17 -4.69 -6.41 -7.73
C PHE A 17 -3.62 -6.31 -8.81
N PHE A 18 -3.45 -7.37 -9.60
CA PHE A 18 -2.41 -7.46 -10.62
C PHE A 18 -2.69 -6.63 -11.86
N GLU A 19 -3.93 -6.16 -12.07
CA GLU A 19 -4.35 -5.32 -13.18
C GLU A 19 -4.61 -3.85 -12.79
N GLN A 20 -4.65 -3.55 -11.49
CA GLN A 20 -4.95 -2.20 -11.02
C GLN A 20 -3.77 -1.22 -11.22
N PRO A 21 -4.05 0.08 -11.42
CA PRO A 21 -3.04 1.13 -11.37
C PRO A 21 -2.63 1.43 -9.92
N ALA A 22 -1.43 1.99 -9.71
CA ALA A 22 -1.03 2.47 -8.39
C ALA A 22 -1.65 3.83 -8.02
N SER A 23 -2.08 4.60 -9.01
CA SER A 23 -2.77 5.87 -8.79
C SER A 23 -3.80 6.13 -9.89
N VAL A 24 -4.74 7.05 -9.65
CA VAL A 24 -5.74 7.45 -10.67
C VAL A 24 -5.24 8.53 -11.62
N LYS A 25 -4.21 9.31 -11.26
CA LYS A 25 -3.74 10.46 -12.06
C LYS A 25 -2.23 10.66 -12.08
N ASN A 26 -1.49 10.01 -11.17
CA ASN A 26 -0.08 10.28 -10.96
C ASN A 26 0.80 9.11 -11.50
N HIS A 27 1.82 8.73 -10.73
CA HIS A 27 2.73 7.65 -11.07
C HIS A 27 2.01 6.31 -11.21
N TYR A 28 2.49 5.46 -12.11
CA TYR A 28 1.95 4.10 -12.35
C TYR A 28 0.44 4.07 -12.64
N ASN A 29 -0.09 5.08 -13.33
CA ASN A 29 -1.49 5.15 -13.75
C ASN A 29 -1.72 4.35 -15.04
N PHE A 30 -1.50 3.04 -14.98
CA PHE A 30 -1.72 2.09 -16.07
C PHE A 30 -2.03 0.70 -15.50
N PRO A 31 -2.64 -0.21 -16.28
CA PRO A 31 -2.89 -1.57 -15.84
C PRO A 31 -1.61 -2.29 -15.40
N GLY A 32 -1.63 -2.91 -14.21
CA GLY A 32 -0.45 -3.52 -13.60
C GLY A 32 0.48 -2.56 -12.86
N GLY A 33 0.19 -1.27 -12.88
CA GLY A 33 1.00 -0.25 -12.20
C GLY A 33 1.10 -0.45 -10.69
N LEU A 34 0.07 -1.03 -10.06
CA LEU A 34 0.07 -1.31 -8.62
C LEU A 34 1.14 -2.36 -8.26
N VAL A 35 1.23 -3.43 -9.03
CA VAL A 35 2.28 -4.46 -8.84
C VAL A 35 3.67 -3.88 -9.06
N GLU A 36 3.85 -3.11 -10.14
CA GLU A 36 5.14 -2.49 -10.43
C GLU A 36 5.56 -1.51 -9.33
N HIS A 37 4.63 -0.71 -8.81
CA HIS A 37 4.86 0.15 -7.66
C HIS A 37 5.30 -0.65 -6.42
N SER A 38 4.55 -1.68 -6.05
CA SER A 38 4.86 -2.53 -4.89
C SER A 38 6.24 -3.18 -5.00
N LEU A 39 6.60 -3.69 -6.18
CA LEU A 39 7.94 -4.24 -6.43
C LEU A 39 9.05 -3.19 -6.30
N LYS A 40 8.83 -1.96 -6.77
CA LYS A 40 9.80 -0.87 -6.62
C LYS A 40 9.97 -0.46 -5.16
N VAL A 41 8.88 -0.39 -4.39
CA VAL A 41 8.94 -0.11 -2.95
C VAL A 41 9.75 -1.22 -2.24
N TYR A 42 9.51 -2.47 -2.58
CA TYR A 42 10.28 -3.61 -2.06
C TYR A 42 11.77 -3.51 -2.38
N ASP A 43 12.13 -3.30 -3.65
CA ASP A 43 13.53 -3.19 -4.08
C ASP A 43 14.27 -2.07 -3.32
N MET A 44 13.62 -0.91 -3.19
CA MET A 44 14.15 0.23 -2.44
C MET A 44 14.35 -0.11 -0.95
N ALA A 45 13.34 -0.73 -0.33
CA ALA A 45 13.40 -1.11 1.08
C ALA A 45 14.49 -2.15 1.35
N VAL A 46 14.69 -3.13 0.46
CA VAL A 46 15.77 -4.12 0.57
C VAL A 46 17.14 -3.44 0.50
N ALA A 47 17.33 -2.49 -0.42
CA ALA A 47 18.58 -1.73 -0.54
C ALA A 47 18.85 -0.87 0.72
N LEU A 48 17.83 -0.17 1.23
CA LEU A 48 17.93 0.63 2.45
C LEU A 48 18.20 -0.26 3.68
N ARG A 49 17.47 -1.36 3.82
CA ARG A 49 17.70 -2.36 4.89
C ARG A 49 19.15 -2.80 4.93
N LYS A 50 19.71 -3.16 3.78
CA LYS A 50 21.11 -3.58 3.70
C LYS A 50 22.04 -2.52 4.28
N SER A 51 21.89 -1.26 3.87
CA SER A 51 22.70 -0.15 4.35
C SER A 51 22.48 0.12 5.86
N ILE A 52 21.25 -0.01 6.35
CA ILE A 52 20.93 0.15 7.77
C ILE A 52 21.64 -0.92 8.59
N ILE A 53 21.56 -2.18 8.19
CA ILE A 53 22.14 -3.30 8.95
C ILE A 53 23.67 -3.27 8.92
N GLU A 54 24.28 -2.82 7.82
CA GLU A 54 25.74 -2.59 7.76
C GLU A 54 26.20 -1.57 8.83
N LEU A 55 25.40 -0.54 9.09
CA LEU A 55 25.70 0.50 10.09
C LEU A 55 25.18 0.15 11.49
N ARG A 56 24.10 -0.59 11.57
CA ARG A 56 23.38 -0.93 12.81
C ARG A 56 22.96 -2.41 12.78
N PRO A 57 23.90 -3.34 13.03
CA PRO A 57 23.60 -4.79 13.04
C PRO A 57 22.54 -5.19 14.07
N ASP A 58 22.42 -4.42 15.15
CA ASP A 58 21.41 -4.60 16.20
C ASP A 58 19.95 -4.48 15.69
N MET A 59 19.74 -3.87 14.54
CA MET A 59 18.41 -3.70 13.95
C MET A 59 17.96 -4.87 13.06
N GLU A 60 18.80 -5.86 12.81
CA GLU A 60 18.49 -6.95 11.88
C GLU A 60 17.23 -7.72 12.27
N SER A 61 17.04 -7.99 13.58
CA SER A 61 15.86 -8.69 14.08
C SER A 61 14.56 -7.87 13.94
N GLN A 62 14.65 -6.55 13.95
CA GLN A 62 13.50 -5.64 13.80
C GLN A 62 13.14 -5.38 12.33
N LEU A 63 14.05 -5.72 11.41
CA LEU A 63 13.90 -5.56 9.98
C LEU A 63 14.07 -6.92 9.28
N SER A 64 13.29 -7.93 9.71
CA SER A 64 13.33 -9.24 9.08
C SER A 64 12.98 -9.15 7.58
N MET A 65 13.58 -9.98 6.74
CA MET A 65 13.25 -9.96 5.31
C MET A 65 11.79 -10.31 5.04
N ASP A 66 11.20 -11.18 5.85
CA ASP A 66 9.78 -11.54 5.72
C ASP A 66 8.88 -10.34 6.00
N SER A 67 9.13 -9.61 7.10
CA SER A 67 8.35 -8.42 7.45
C SER A 67 8.54 -7.28 6.45
N VAL A 68 9.77 -7.10 5.94
CA VAL A 68 10.03 -6.12 4.87
C VAL A 68 9.24 -6.49 3.61
N ALA A 69 9.25 -7.76 3.20
CA ALA A 69 8.51 -8.21 2.03
C ALA A 69 6.99 -8.02 2.21
N ILE A 70 6.43 -8.45 3.34
CA ILE A 70 5.00 -8.30 3.64
C ILE A 70 4.61 -6.82 3.63
N ALA A 71 5.30 -6.00 4.41
CA ALA A 71 4.94 -4.60 4.57
C ALA A 71 5.06 -3.81 3.25
N THR A 72 6.09 -4.07 2.44
CA THR A 72 6.32 -3.33 1.19
C THR A 72 5.49 -3.81 0.02
N LEU A 73 5.32 -5.14 -0.15
CA LEU A 73 4.54 -5.67 -1.27
C LEU A 73 3.04 -5.50 -1.07
N LEU A 74 2.57 -5.46 0.18
CA LEU A 74 1.15 -5.49 0.51
C LEU A 74 0.61 -4.18 1.13
N HIS A 75 1.42 -3.11 1.24
CA HIS A 75 0.98 -1.85 1.86
C HIS A 75 -0.26 -1.23 1.19
N ASP A 76 -0.37 -1.40 -0.10
CA ASP A 76 -1.35 -0.73 -0.97
C ASP A 76 -2.45 -1.67 -1.50
N VAL A 77 -2.66 -2.85 -0.90
CA VAL A 77 -3.65 -3.83 -1.40
C VAL A 77 -5.08 -3.26 -1.44
N CYS A 78 -5.39 -2.26 -0.64
CA CYS A 78 -6.70 -1.58 -0.66
C CYS A 78 -7.02 -0.97 -2.02
N LYS A 79 -6.02 -0.61 -2.83
CA LYS A 79 -6.20 -0.04 -4.17
C LYS A 79 -6.90 -1.01 -5.13
N ALA A 80 -6.76 -2.32 -4.91
CA ALA A 80 -7.52 -3.32 -5.66
C ALA A 80 -9.05 -3.19 -5.46
N ASP A 81 -9.48 -2.74 -4.28
CA ASP A 81 -10.90 -2.60 -3.95
C ASP A 81 -11.46 -1.18 -4.14
N ILE A 82 -10.62 -0.15 -4.11
CA ILE A 82 -11.08 1.25 -4.17
C ILE A 82 -10.99 1.89 -5.56
N TYR A 83 -10.30 1.29 -6.52
CA TYR A 83 -10.21 1.86 -7.86
C TYR A 83 -11.23 1.24 -8.79
N ARG A 84 -12.00 2.10 -9.46
CA ARG A 84 -13.03 1.71 -10.43
C ARG A 84 -12.73 2.33 -11.79
N LYS A 85 -12.75 1.51 -12.81
CA LYS A 85 -12.62 1.95 -14.20
C LYS A 85 -13.96 2.49 -14.67
N VAL A 86 -13.98 3.75 -15.11
CA VAL A 86 -15.18 4.42 -15.63
C VAL A 86 -14.94 4.95 -17.03
N GLN A 87 -15.96 4.85 -17.87
CA GLN A 87 -15.90 5.40 -19.22
C GLN A 87 -16.36 6.86 -19.22
N ARG A 88 -15.53 7.74 -19.74
CA ARG A 88 -15.80 9.18 -19.92
C ARG A 88 -15.84 9.54 -21.40
N ALA A 89 -16.38 10.71 -21.70
CA ALA A 89 -16.34 11.29 -23.03
C ALA A 89 -15.72 12.70 -22.96
N ARG A 90 -14.83 13.00 -23.89
CA ARG A 90 -14.26 14.34 -24.08
C ARG A 90 -14.31 14.72 -25.56
N LYS A 91 -14.27 16.02 -25.85
CA LYS A 91 -14.05 16.50 -27.20
C LYS A 91 -12.56 16.39 -27.55
N ASN A 92 -12.27 15.79 -28.70
CA ASN A 92 -10.92 15.78 -29.26
C ASN A 92 -10.60 17.14 -29.93
N GLU A 93 -9.40 17.27 -30.48
CA GLU A 93 -8.91 18.51 -31.11
C GLU A 93 -9.76 19.00 -32.30
N ILE A 94 -10.49 18.09 -32.94
CA ILE A 94 -11.38 18.41 -34.06
C ILE A 94 -12.85 18.59 -33.64
N GLY A 95 -13.10 18.64 -32.31
CA GLY A 95 -14.44 18.90 -31.75
C GLY A 95 -15.38 17.70 -31.70
N MET A 96 -14.93 16.49 -32.07
CA MET A 96 -15.71 15.26 -31.97
C MET A 96 -15.60 14.64 -30.59
N PHE A 97 -16.69 14.02 -30.13
CA PHE A 97 -16.65 13.28 -28.85
C PHE A 97 -15.93 11.95 -29.04
N GLU A 98 -14.94 11.70 -28.19
CA GLU A 98 -14.26 10.41 -28.05
C GLU A 98 -14.47 9.86 -26.63
N LYS A 99 -14.64 8.55 -26.53
CA LYS A 99 -14.72 7.86 -25.25
C LYS A 99 -13.32 7.47 -24.81
N PHE A 100 -13.06 7.60 -23.52
CA PHE A 100 -11.82 7.15 -22.90
C PHE A 100 -12.11 6.55 -21.53
N ASP A 101 -11.26 5.66 -21.07
CA ASP A 101 -11.34 5.05 -19.76
C ASP A 101 -10.53 5.88 -18.75
N GLU A 102 -11.10 6.09 -17.58
CA GLU A 102 -10.48 6.79 -16.46
C GLU A 102 -10.66 5.95 -15.20
N TYR A 103 -9.66 5.96 -14.30
CA TYR A 103 -9.81 5.38 -12.98
C TYR A 103 -10.34 6.43 -12.00
N GLN A 104 -11.29 6.01 -11.16
CA GLN A 104 -11.83 6.82 -10.07
C GLN A 104 -11.68 6.10 -8.74
N VAL A 105 -11.54 6.88 -7.67
CA VAL A 105 -11.51 6.36 -6.30
C VAL A 105 -12.94 6.22 -5.81
N ASP A 106 -13.28 5.04 -5.29
CA ASP A 106 -14.58 4.72 -4.71
C ASP A 106 -14.41 4.01 -3.35
N TYR A 107 -14.66 4.74 -2.28
CA TYR A 107 -14.64 4.22 -0.91
C TYR A 107 -15.99 3.74 -0.40
N SER A 108 -17.04 3.76 -1.23
CA SER A 108 -18.43 3.48 -0.80
C SER A 108 -18.60 2.09 -0.21
N ASN A 109 -17.81 1.11 -0.66
CA ASN A 109 -17.93 -0.27 -0.24
C ASN A 109 -17.42 -0.52 1.20
N PHE A 110 -16.37 0.16 1.63
CA PHE A 110 -15.83 0.06 2.98
C PHE A 110 -15.01 1.31 3.30
N PRO A 111 -15.65 2.39 3.81
CA PRO A 111 -15.05 3.71 3.94
C PRO A 111 -14.21 3.84 5.21
N VAL A 112 -13.04 3.22 5.21
CA VAL A 112 -11.98 3.37 6.21
C VAL A 112 -10.72 3.96 5.57
N GLY A 113 -9.79 4.43 6.37
CA GLY A 113 -8.54 5.00 5.88
C GLY A 113 -7.75 4.04 4.99
N HIS A 114 -6.88 4.59 4.16
CA HIS A 114 -6.13 3.85 3.15
C HIS A 114 -5.29 2.72 3.76
N GLY A 115 -4.43 3.05 4.73
CA GLY A 115 -3.60 2.06 5.40
C GLY A 115 -4.41 1.09 6.26
N GLU A 116 -5.45 1.58 6.97
CA GLU A 116 -6.34 0.70 7.75
C GLU A 116 -7.04 -0.31 6.87
N LYS A 117 -7.52 0.10 5.68
CA LYS A 117 -8.20 -0.80 4.77
C LYS A 117 -7.27 -1.92 4.30
N SER A 118 -6.01 -1.60 3.97
CA SER A 118 -5.02 -2.60 3.59
C SER A 118 -4.80 -3.63 4.70
N VAL A 119 -4.58 -3.17 5.93
CA VAL A 119 -4.43 -4.07 7.10
C VAL A 119 -5.66 -4.96 7.28
N ILE A 120 -6.86 -4.38 7.26
CA ILE A 120 -8.10 -5.14 7.47
C ILE A 120 -8.31 -6.18 6.37
N MET A 121 -8.01 -5.87 5.11
CA MET A 121 -8.11 -6.81 4.00
C MET A 121 -7.19 -8.00 4.22
N LEU A 122 -5.91 -7.77 4.54
CA LEU A 122 -4.94 -8.83 4.78
C LEU A 122 -5.32 -9.74 5.97
N LEU A 123 -5.78 -9.14 7.07
CA LEU A 123 -6.25 -9.91 8.23
C LEU A 123 -7.49 -10.75 7.90
N ARG A 124 -8.41 -10.24 7.07
CA ARG A 124 -9.59 -10.98 6.61
C ARG A 124 -9.27 -12.14 5.68
N SER A 125 -8.20 -12.03 4.90
CA SER A 125 -7.66 -13.14 4.09
C SER A 125 -6.89 -14.17 4.93
N GLY A 126 -6.85 -13.97 6.25
CA GLY A 126 -6.24 -14.91 7.21
C GLY A 126 -4.74 -14.76 7.35
N LEU A 127 -4.13 -13.68 6.86
CA LEU A 127 -2.72 -13.41 7.08
C LEU A 127 -2.50 -12.97 8.54
N ASP A 128 -1.64 -13.70 9.24
CA ASP A 128 -1.19 -13.30 10.57
C ASP A 128 -0.08 -12.25 10.44
N LEU A 129 -0.42 -11.01 10.77
CA LEU A 129 0.50 -9.87 10.72
C LEU A 129 1.09 -9.58 12.09
N GLU A 130 2.39 -9.36 12.14
CA GLU A 130 3.05 -8.84 13.33
C GLU A 130 2.70 -7.36 13.57
N ASP A 131 2.75 -6.90 14.82
CA ASP A 131 2.45 -5.50 15.18
C ASP A 131 3.26 -4.50 14.34
N ALA A 132 4.55 -4.78 14.10
CA ALA A 132 5.41 -3.93 13.29
C ALA A 132 4.95 -3.84 11.82
N GLU A 133 4.44 -4.94 11.26
CA GLU A 133 3.90 -5.01 9.90
C GLU A 133 2.57 -4.23 9.80
N ILE A 134 1.68 -4.43 10.79
CA ILE A 134 0.42 -3.67 10.91
C ILE A 134 0.73 -2.17 10.94
N LEU A 135 1.66 -1.74 11.79
CA LEU A 135 2.03 -0.33 11.92
C LEU A 135 2.67 0.21 10.64
N ALA A 136 3.54 -0.56 9.98
CA ALA A 136 4.19 -0.15 8.74
C ALA A 136 3.16 0.03 7.60
N ILE A 137 2.27 -0.94 7.41
CA ILE A 137 1.21 -0.87 6.41
C ILE A 137 0.23 0.26 6.75
N ARG A 138 -0.19 0.40 8.02
CA ARG A 138 -1.12 1.43 8.46
C ARG A 138 -0.60 2.84 8.20
N TRP A 139 0.68 3.07 8.46
CA TRP A 139 1.27 4.42 8.45
C TRP A 139 2.17 4.70 7.23
N HIS A 140 2.14 3.86 6.19
CA HIS A 140 3.01 4.04 5.02
C HIS A 140 2.82 5.39 4.31
N MET A 141 1.62 5.97 4.35
CA MET A 141 1.36 7.31 3.84
C MET A 141 1.86 8.43 4.77
N GLY A 142 2.30 8.07 5.98
CA GLY A 142 2.81 9.01 6.95
C GLY A 142 1.82 10.14 7.28
N PRO A 143 2.30 11.40 7.38
CA PRO A 143 1.44 12.54 7.74
C PRO A 143 0.32 12.84 6.74
N TRP A 144 0.42 12.33 5.50
CA TRP A 144 -0.56 12.60 4.45
C TRP A 144 -1.93 11.97 4.70
N GLU A 145 -2.01 10.95 5.56
CA GLU A 145 -3.27 10.36 6.01
C GLU A 145 -3.80 10.94 7.31
N LEU A 146 -3.06 11.82 7.95
CA LEU A 146 -3.53 12.43 9.19
C LEU A 146 -4.67 13.39 8.88
N ALA A 147 -5.81 13.21 9.55
CA ALA A 147 -6.87 14.21 9.53
C ALA A 147 -6.31 15.53 10.04
N GLN A 148 -6.58 16.61 9.33
CA GLN A 148 -6.23 17.95 9.81
C GLN A 148 -6.71 18.12 11.24
N GLN A 149 -5.79 18.43 12.17
CA GLN A 149 -6.06 18.68 13.59
C GLN A 149 -6.28 17.46 14.50
N SER A 150 -6.03 16.23 14.06
CA SER A 150 -6.06 15.07 14.97
C SER A 150 -4.74 14.92 15.73
N ILE A 151 -4.71 15.47 16.96
CA ILE A 151 -3.56 15.33 17.87
C ILE A 151 -3.29 13.86 18.23
N GLU A 152 -4.36 13.07 18.35
CA GLU A 152 -4.25 11.66 18.67
C GLU A 152 -3.57 10.88 17.52
N GLN A 153 -3.99 11.08 16.29
CA GLN A 153 -3.39 10.42 15.13
C GLN A 153 -1.93 10.84 14.93
N ASP A 154 -1.60 12.11 15.09
CA ASP A 154 -0.20 12.58 15.02
C ASP A 154 0.65 11.91 16.10
N ARG A 155 0.15 11.80 17.32
CA ARG A 155 0.84 11.09 18.42
C ARG A 155 1.05 9.63 18.08
N ASN A 156 0.00 8.94 17.61
CA ASN A 156 0.07 7.52 17.26
C ASN A 156 1.08 7.27 16.14
N TYR A 157 1.07 8.08 15.08
CA TYR A 157 2.04 8.00 14.00
C TYR A 157 3.49 8.19 14.52
N ARG A 158 3.74 9.25 15.32
CA ARG A 158 5.07 9.50 15.91
C ARG A 158 5.53 8.37 16.79
N THR A 159 4.63 7.79 17.59
CA THR A 159 4.93 6.64 18.45
C THR A 159 5.24 5.40 17.63
N ALA A 160 4.46 5.12 16.58
CA ALA A 160 4.72 4.00 15.67
C ALA A 160 6.10 4.11 15.01
N ASN A 161 6.45 5.30 14.51
CA ASN A 161 7.76 5.58 13.91
C ASN A 161 8.93 5.43 14.91
N ALA A 162 8.72 5.83 16.17
CA ALA A 162 9.76 5.71 17.21
C ALA A 162 9.98 4.25 17.64
N ASN A 163 8.94 3.42 17.62
CA ASN A 163 8.96 2.06 18.13
C ASN A 163 9.29 1.01 17.07
N SER A 164 9.05 1.29 15.79
CA SER A 164 9.28 0.33 14.71
C SER A 164 10.02 0.96 13.53
N PRO A 165 11.27 0.53 13.29
CA PRO A 165 12.03 1.00 12.13
C PRO A 165 11.39 0.57 10.80
N LEU A 166 10.56 -0.47 10.80
CA LEU A 166 9.82 -0.91 9.62
C LEU A 166 8.83 0.16 9.13
N VAL A 167 8.22 0.95 10.04
CA VAL A 167 7.34 2.07 9.69
C VAL A 167 8.09 3.11 8.86
N ALA A 168 9.30 3.50 9.31
CA ALA A 168 10.13 4.45 8.57
C ALA A 168 10.67 3.89 7.25
N LEU A 169 10.90 2.58 7.18
CA LEU A 169 11.42 1.92 5.97
C LEU A 169 10.38 1.87 4.83
N VAL A 170 9.10 1.70 5.16
CA VAL A 170 8.01 1.56 4.17
C VAL A 170 7.43 2.91 3.77
N HIS A 171 7.54 3.93 4.61
CA HIS A 171 7.13 5.31 4.34
C HIS A 171 8.05 5.99 3.31
#